data_717f1b921a25fda331d68bcc08c92ff0
#
_entry.id   717f1b921a25fda331d68bcc08c92ff0
#
_cell.length_a   1.000
_cell.length_b   1.000
_cell.length_c   1.000
_cell.angle_alpha   90.00
_cell.angle_beta   90.00
_cell.angle_gamma   90.00
#
_symmetry.space_group_name_H-M   'P 1'
#
loop_
_entity.id
_entity.type
_entity.pdbx_description
1 polymer ?
#
loop_
_entity_poly.entity_id
_entity_poly.type
_entity_poly.pdbx_seq_one_letter_code
_entity_poly.pdbx_strand_id
1 'polypeptide(L)'
;MKKFLIITLVLCIGFAAFAQQGEIGNPDATRIGIETAQQMIREVSVDKFEHEGFWRSRMSSDNGYTTTRLFLGAPANKSVIAEEEGMDIPDIYVLGTRIDFLRRGHHSFTIYPVRPIPIEGITKTISVWVAGRNFNHELFVLIEDFYGRYYEFSMGKLNFIGWQRMTVAIPPAPEDGISGVIQGSRHHHGNFGITIVGLRVNVDPMEARGSYYIYFDDLRAETDLFTEHHRDADDMADGW
;
A
#
# COMPACT_ATOMS: atom_id res chain seq x y z
N MET A 1 -18.60 65.68 -20.06
CA MET A 1 -18.43 64.88 -18.83
C MET A 1 -19.07 63.48 -18.91
N LYS A 2 -20.31 63.29 -19.35
CA LYS A 2 -20.95 61.97 -19.44
C LYS A 2 -20.25 60.94 -20.35
N LYS A 3 -19.65 61.40 -21.48
CA LYS A 3 -18.91 60.50 -22.44
C LYS A 3 -17.59 60.00 -21.88
N PHE A 4 -16.90 60.79 -21.05
CA PHE A 4 -15.65 60.41 -20.40
C PHE A 4 -15.89 59.34 -19.31
N LEU A 5 -17.03 59.47 -18.59
CA LEU A 5 -17.40 58.50 -17.54
C LEU A 5 -17.69 57.10 -18.09
N ILE A 6 -18.33 57.05 -19.28
CA ILE A 6 -18.62 55.76 -19.97
C ILE A 6 -17.34 55.07 -20.43
N ILE A 7 -16.37 55.79 -20.96
CA ILE A 7 -15.10 55.24 -21.42
C ILE A 7 -14.29 54.70 -20.24
N THR A 8 -14.29 55.38 -19.10
CA THR A 8 -13.61 54.95 -17.87
C THR A 8 -14.29 53.68 -17.30
N LEU A 9 -15.64 53.58 -17.35
CA LEU A 9 -16.35 52.41 -16.89
C LEU A 9 -16.10 51.20 -17.76
N VAL A 10 -16.05 51.35 -19.10
CA VAL A 10 -15.74 50.26 -20.04
C VAL A 10 -14.30 49.76 -19.89
N LEU A 11 -13.34 50.69 -19.60
CA LEU A 11 -11.96 50.32 -19.34
C LEU A 11 -11.78 49.51 -18.04
N CYS A 12 -12.54 49.85 -16.98
CA CYS A 12 -12.51 49.10 -15.72
C CYS A 12 -13.15 47.71 -15.85
N ILE A 13 -14.16 47.51 -16.70
CA ILE A 13 -14.76 46.21 -16.94
C ILE A 13 -13.81 45.31 -17.76
N GLY A 14 -13.03 45.89 -18.67
CA GLY A 14 -12.03 45.15 -19.45
C GLY A 14 -10.86 44.63 -18.59
N PHE A 15 -10.48 45.35 -17.52
CA PHE A 15 -9.43 44.84 -16.60
C PHE A 15 -9.90 43.80 -15.62
N ALA A 16 -11.21 43.75 -15.28
CA ALA A 16 -11.74 42.72 -14.42
C ALA A 16 -11.84 41.34 -15.12
N ALA A 17 -11.88 41.30 -16.46
CA ALA A 17 -11.95 40.03 -17.20
C ALA A 17 -10.58 39.31 -17.32
N PHE A 18 -9.47 39.98 -17.04
CA PHE A 18 -8.14 39.35 -17.03
C PHE A 18 -7.69 38.84 -15.65
N ALA A 19 -8.46 39.08 -14.60
CA ALA A 19 -8.12 38.63 -13.25
C ALA A 19 -8.62 37.21 -12.90
N GLN A 20 -9.21 36.48 -13.88
CA GLN A 20 -9.59 35.07 -13.75
C GLN A 20 -8.70 34.14 -14.59
N GLN A 21 -7.42 34.45 -14.74
CA GLN A 21 -6.46 33.38 -14.94
C GLN A 21 -6.31 32.71 -13.56
N GLY A 22 -7.02 31.60 -13.38
CA GLY A 22 -6.76 30.73 -12.25
C GLY A 22 -5.26 30.52 -12.17
N GLU A 23 -4.68 30.65 -10.99
CA GLU A 23 -3.34 30.20 -10.72
C GLU A 23 -3.20 28.82 -11.36
N ILE A 24 -2.43 28.75 -12.44
CA ILE A 24 -1.88 27.50 -12.89
C ILE A 24 -0.94 27.13 -11.77
N GLY A 25 -1.47 26.42 -10.76
CA GLY A 25 -0.68 25.94 -9.65
C GLY A 25 0.54 25.24 -10.25
N ASN A 26 1.69 25.47 -9.71
CA ASN A 26 2.90 24.75 -10.12
C ASN A 26 2.53 23.26 -10.17
N PRO A 27 2.68 22.59 -11.33
CA PRO A 27 2.33 21.20 -11.43
C PRO A 27 3.11 20.43 -10.37
N ASP A 28 2.40 19.70 -9.54
CA ASP A 28 3.00 18.84 -8.52
C ASP A 28 3.84 17.78 -9.23
N ALA A 29 5.16 17.89 -9.10
CA ALA A 29 6.10 16.99 -9.75
C ALA A 29 5.90 15.52 -9.35
N THR A 30 5.28 15.25 -8.18
CA THR A 30 4.96 13.90 -7.73
C THR A 30 3.76 13.31 -8.46
N ARG A 31 2.93 14.15 -9.09
CA ARG A 31 1.74 13.76 -9.86
C ARG A 31 1.94 13.74 -11.36
N ILE A 32 3.08 14.22 -11.85
CA ILE A 32 3.40 14.18 -13.28
C ILE A 32 3.55 12.73 -13.73
N GLY A 33 2.71 12.30 -14.65
CA GLY A 33 2.70 10.93 -15.18
C GLY A 33 1.83 9.93 -14.42
N ILE A 34 1.15 10.34 -13.34
CA ILE A 34 0.19 9.48 -12.61
C ILE A 34 -1.08 9.25 -13.44
N GLU A 35 -1.51 10.27 -14.19
CA GLU A 35 -2.67 10.18 -15.09
C GLU A 35 -2.22 10.44 -16.54
N THR A 36 -1.68 9.44 -17.18
CA THR A 36 -1.47 9.44 -18.64
C THR A 36 -2.65 8.75 -19.31
N ALA A 37 -2.74 8.89 -20.65
CA ALA A 37 -3.78 8.21 -21.42
C ALA A 37 -3.78 6.67 -21.30
N GLN A 38 -2.78 6.08 -20.64
CA GLN A 38 -2.60 4.64 -20.47
C GLN A 38 -2.24 4.22 -19.04
N GLN A 39 -2.50 5.07 -18.03
CA GLN A 39 -2.24 4.76 -16.62
C GLN A 39 -3.36 5.31 -15.75
N MET A 40 -3.81 4.50 -14.83
CA MET A 40 -4.77 4.88 -13.79
C MET A 40 -4.27 4.37 -12.44
N ILE A 41 -3.33 5.13 -11.86
CA ILE A 41 -2.74 4.78 -10.56
C ILE A 41 -3.70 5.21 -9.44
N ARG A 42 -4.03 4.25 -8.57
CA ARG A 42 -4.88 4.45 -7.38
C ARG A 42 -4.23 3.85 -6.15
N GLU A 43 -4.40 4.50 -5.03
CA GLU A 43 -4.12 3.92 -3.71
C GLU A 43 -5.35 3.11 -3.30
N VAL A 44 -5.18 1.82 -3.04
CA VAL A 44 -6.25 0.91 -2.64
C VAL A 44 -5.98 0.33 -1.26
N SER A 45 -7.04 0.17 -0.47
CA SER A 45 -6.97 -0.54 0.80
C SER A 45 -6.88 -2.04 0.53
N VAL A 46 -5.83 -2.68 1.06
CA VAL A 46 -5.67 -4.13 1.00
C VAL A 46 -6.30 -4.78 2.23
N ASP A 47 -5.99 -4.24 3.42
CA ASP A 47 -6.60 -4.68 4.68
C ASP A 47 -6.40 -3.63 5.78
N LYS A 48 -7.46 -3.33 6.52
CA LYS A 48 -7.44 -2.40 7.66
C LYS A 48 -7.23 -3.09 9.01
N PHE A 49 -7.07 -4.41 9.01
CA PHE A 49 -6.92 -5.25 10.22
C PHE A 49 -8.10 -5.20 11.19
N GLU A 50 -9.31 -5.03 10.68
CA GLU A 50 -10.53 -4.91 11.50
C GLU A 50 -11.16 -6.25 11.91
N HIS A 51 -10.74 -7.37 11.28
CA HIS A 51 -11.37 -8.67 11.46
C HIS A 51 -10.55 -9.57 12.39
N GLU A 52 -11.11 -9.87 13.59
CA GLU A 52 -10.46 -10.77 14.53
C GLU A 52 -10.30 -12.18 13.96
N GLY A 53 -9.09 -12.76 14.14
CA GLY A 53 -8.76 -14.10 13.69
C GLY A 53 -8.47 -14.25 12.20
N PHE A 54 -8.64 -13.19 11.40
CA PHE A 54 -8.26 -13.21 9.99
C PHE A 54 -6.73 -13.23 9.81
N TRP A 55 -6.00 -12.46 10.62
CA TRP A 55 -4.54 -12.50 10.68
C TRP A 55 -4.05 -13.40 11.80
N ARG A 56 -3.09 -14.22 11.49
CA ARG A 56 -2.45 -15.16 12.41
C ARG A 56 -0.95 -14.98 12.38
N SER A 57 -0.30 -15.47 13.43
CA SER A 57 1.17 -15.45 13.49
C SER A 57 1.71 -16.86 13.72
N ARG A 58 2.92 -17.10 13.20
CA ARG A 58 3.67 -18.34 13.41
C ARG A 58 5.15 -18.06 13.55
N MET A 59 5.79 -18.89 14.35
CA MET A 59 7.22 -18.98 14.56
C MET A 59 7.60 -20.44 14.78
N SER A 60 8.87 -20.83 14.57
CA SER A 60 9.32 -22.14 14.97
C SER A 60 9.15 -22.31 16.48
N SER A 61 8.54 -23.41 16.93
CA SER A 61 8.30 -23.71 18.36
C SER A 61 9.56 -23.75 19.20
N ASP A 62 10.71 -24.06 18.58
CA ASP A 62 12.01 -24.05 19.26
C ASP A 62 12.53 -22.64 19.57
N ASN A 63 12.02 -21.65 18.86
CA ASN A 63 12.48 -20.26 18.94
C ASN A 63 11.61 -19.41 19.85
N GLY A 64 10.31 -19.73 19.93
CA GLY A 64 9.38 -18.94 20.73
C GLY A 64 7.92 -19.23 20.45
N TYR A 65 7.08 -18.38 21.02
CA TYR A 65 5.63 -18.41 20.85
C TYR A 65 5.15 -17.07 20.31
N THR A 66 4.08 -17.10 19.51
CA THR A 66 3.45 -15.91 18.98
C THR A 66 1.97 -15.89 19.34
N THR A 67 1.45 -14.70 19.66
CA THR A 67 0.02 -14.46 19.90
C THR A 67 -0.41 -13.20 19.20
N THR A 68 -1.49 -13.26 18.43
CA THR A 68 -2.03 -12.15 17.66
C THR A 68 -3.43 -11.79 18.16
N ARG A 69 -3.70 -10.49 18.33
CA ARG A 69 -4.99 -9.94 18.80
C ARG A 69 -5.24 -8.57 18.19
N LEU A 70 -6.50 -8.16 18.14
CA LEU A 70 -6.88 -6.79 17.83
C LEU A 70 -6.86 -5.90 19.08
N PHE A 71 -6.47 -4.65 18.90
CA PHE A 71 -6.47 -3.63 19.92
C PHE A 71 -7.13 -2.37 19.39
N LEU A 72 -7.88 -1.69 20.24
CA LEU A 72 -8.42 -0.37 19.92
C LEU A 72 -7.28 0.64 19.77
N GLY A 73 -7.28 1.36 18.66
CA GLY A 73 -6.28 2.38 18.36
C GLY A 73 -6.13 2.60 16.87
N ALA A 74 -5.40 3.64 16.51
CA ALA A 74 -5.01 3.95 15.14
C ALA A 74 -3.75 4.82 15.12
N PRO A 75 -2.95 4.82 14.05
CA PRO A 75 -1.88 5.79 13.85
C PRO A 75 -2.44 7.21 13.75
N ALA A 76 -1.90 8.15 14.55
CA ALA A 76 -2.41 9.53 14.61
C ALA A 76 -2.31 10.28 13.27
N ASN A 77 -1.36 9.90 12.41
CA ASN A 77 -1.09 10.55 11.12
C ASN A 77 -1.64 9.76 9.93
N LYS A 78 -2.50 8.76 10.18
CA LYS A 78 -3.15 8.01 9.12
C LYS A 78 -4.15 8.90 8.39
N SER A 79 -4.08 8.97 7.08
CA SER A 79 -5.05 9.64 6.21
C SER A 79 -6.02 8.64 5.63
N VAL A 80 -7.25 9.04 5.41
CA VAL A 80 -8.23 8.25 4.67
C VAL A 80 -7.83 8.21 3.20
N ILE A 81 -8.08 7.09 2.52
CA ILE A 81 -7.91 6.98 1.07
C ILE A 81 -8.95 7.85 0.39
N ALA A 82 -8.58 8.59 -0.65
CA ALA A 82 -9.47 9.55 -1.32
C ALA A 82 -10.78 8.90 -1.81
N GLU A 83 -10.74 7.65 -2.23
CA GLU A 83 -11.92 6.91 -2.72
C GLU A 83 -12.84 6.43 -1.58
N GLU A 84 -12.35 6.37 -0.36
CA GLU A 84 -13.11 5.99 0.84
C GLU A 84 -13.65 7.21 1.61
N GLU A 85 -13.31 8.42 1.18
CA GLU A 85 -13.72 9.64 1.84
C GLU A 85 -15.26 9.76 1.86
N GLY A 86 -15.82 9.85 3.06
CA GLY A 86 -17.27 9.88 3.26
C GLY A 86 -17.95 8.52 3.33
N MET A 87 -17.24 7.41 3.23
CA MET A 87 -17.75 6.07 3.48
C MET A 87 -17.63 5.73 4.98
N ASP A 88 -18.67 5.07 5.53
CA ASP A 88 -18.63 4.56 6.92
C ASP A 88 -17.95 3.18 6.95
N ILE A 89 -16.64 3.18 6.76
CA ILE A 89 -15.82 1.95 6.81
C ILE A 89 -15.20 1.84 8.20
N PRO A 90 -15.40 0.72 8.92
CA PRO A 90 -14.77 0.51 10.23
C PRO A 90 -13.25 0.61 10.14
N ASP A 91 -12.66 1.41 11.02
CA ASP A 91 -11.22 1.67 11.07
C ASP A 91 -10.81 2.09 12.49
N ILE A 92 -11.03 1.17 13.45
CA ILE A 92 -10.89 1.43 14.88
C ILE A 92 -9.93 0.48 15.59
N TYR A 93 -9.51 -0.61 14.93
CA TYR A 93 -8.60 -1.59 15.49
C TYR A 93 -7.24 -1.57 14.80
N VAL A 94 -6.25 -2.07 15.53
CA VAL A 94 -4.91 -2.38 15.03
C VAL A 94 -4.57 -3.82 15.36
N LEU A 95 -3.83 -4.49 14.49
CA LEU A 95 -3.35 -5.83 14.71
C LEU A 95 -2.10 -5.80 15.60
N GLY A 96 -2.16 -6.35 16.80
CA GLY A 96 -1.01 -6.51 17.68
C GLY A 96 -0.53 -7.96 17.72
N THR A 97 0.78 -8.16 17.58
CA THR A 97 1.42 -9.46 17.72
C THR A 97 2.45 -9.42 18.84
N ARG A 98 2.32 -10.32 19.79
CA ARG A 98 3.29 -10.58 20.85
C ARG A 98 4.12 -11.78 20.49
N ILE A 99 5.43 -11.66 20.65
CA ILE A 99 6.41 -12.71 20.43
C ILE A 99 7.17 -12.93 21.74
N ASP A 100 7.18 -14.15 22.27
CA ASP A 100 7.93 -14.55 23.46
C ASP A 100 9.09 -15.44 23.00
N PHE A 101 10.33 -14.94 23.07
CA PHE A 101 11.53 -15.66 22.65
C PHE A 101 11.99 -16.66 23.72
N LEU A 102 12.22 -17.91 23.33
CA LEU A 102 12.76 -18.96 24.20
C LEU A 102 14.29 -18.95 24.24
N ARG A 103 14.92 -18.50 23.14
CA ARG A 103 16.37 -18.44 23.02
C ARG A 103 16.82 -17.29 22.15
N ARG A 104 18.08 -16.90 22.29
CA ARG A 104 18.71 -15.94 21.36
C ARG A 104 19.12 -16.63 20.06
N GLY A 105 19.14 -15.90 18.97
CA GLY A 105 19.59 -16.40 17.68
C GLY A 105 18.93 -15.68 16.50
N HIS A 106 19.29 -16.13 15.31
CA HIS A 106 18.64 -15.68 14.09
C HIS A 106 17.27 -16.35 13.97
N HIS A 107 16.23 -15.61 14.27
CA HIS A 107 14.85 -16.05 14.25
C HIS A 107 14.07 -15.24 13.24
N SER A 108 12.98 -15.81 12.77
CA SER A 108 11.95 -15.07 12.06
C SER A 108 10.57 -15.52 12.52
N PHE A 109 9.62 -14.62 12.47
CA PHE A 109 8.22 -14.93 12.62
C PHE A 109 7.43 -14.31 11.47
N THR A 110 6.32 -14.93 11.13
CA THR A 110 5.47 -14.51 10.02
C THR A 110 4.07 -14.25 10.54
N ILE A 111 3.50 -13.13 10.12
CA ILE A 111 2.12 -12.74 10.31
C ILE A 111 1.45 -12.91 8.96
N TYR A 112 0.39 -13.70 8.88
CA TYR A 112 -0.22 -14.07 7.61
C TYR A 112 -1.75 -14.10 7.71
N PRO A 113 -2.45 -13.73 6.64
CA PRO A 113 -3.90 -13.82 6.58
C PRO A 113 -4.34 -15.29 6.43
N VAL A 114 -5.52 -15.62 6.89
CA VAL A 114 -6.10 -16.96 6.73
C VAL A 114 -6.25 -17.36 5.26
N ARG A 115 -6.49 -16.37 4.42
CA ARG A 115 -6.49 -16.50 2.95
C ARG A 115 -5.60 -15.42 2.37
N PRO A 116 -4.72 -15.74 1.42
CA PRO A 116 -3.96 -14.75 0.68
C PRO A 116 -4.87 -13.66 0.10
N ILE A 117 -4.42 -12.42 0.10
CA ILE A 117 -5.22 -11.26 -0.30
C ILE A 117 -4.75 -10.82 -1.69
N PRO A 118 -5.57 -10.98 -2.74
CA PRO A 118 -5.24 -10.51 -4.07
C PRO A 118 -5.29 -8.98 -4.14
N ILE A 119 -4.38 -8.40 -4.93
CA ILE A 119 -4.38 -6.99 -5.28
C ILE A 119 -4.55 -6.92 -6.80
N GLU A 120 -5.61 -6.26 -7.24
CA GLU A 120 -5.92 -6.10 -8.67
C GLU A 120 -5.03 -5.04 -9.33
N GLY A 121 -4.82 -5.19 -10.64
CA GLY A 121 -4.03 -4.26 -11.44
C GLY A 121 -2.52 -4.46 -11.30
N ILE A 122 -1.75 -3.49 -11.77
CA ILE A 122 -0.28 -3.54 -11.71
C ILE A 122 0.21 -2.77 -10.49
N THR A 123 0.50 -3.49 -9.43
CA THR A 123 0.99 -2.93 -8.16
C THR A 123 2.36 -2.29 -8.33
N LYS A 124 2.48 -1.04 -7.91
CA LYS A 124 3.71 -0.24 -7.90
C LYS A 124 4.38 -0.25 -6.54
N THR A 125 3.59 -0.03 -5.49
CA THR A 125 4.10 0.01 -4.11
C THR A 125 3.14 -0.72 -3.17
N ILE A 126 3.70 -1.22 -2.06
CA ILE A 126 2.94 -1.73 -0.92
C ILE A 126 3.39 -0.95 0.31
N SER A 127 2.44 -0.52 1.11
CA SER A 127 2.72 0.19 2.36
C SER A 127 1.86 -0.33 3.51
N VAL A 128 2.39 -0.21 4.72
CA VAL A 128 1.69 -0.59 5.95
C VAL A 128 2.15 0.30 7.10
N TRP A 129 1.23 0.69 7.98
CA TRP A 129 1.58 1.37 9.22
C TRP A 129 2.06 0.36 10.25
N VAL A 130 3.21 0.66 10.88
CA VAL A 130 3.87 -0.24 11.83
C VAL A 130 4.31 0.53 13.07
N ALA A 131 4.11 -0.07 14.24
CA ALA A 131 4.75 0.37 15.48
C ALA A 131 5.76 -0.70 15.93
N GLY A 132 7.04 -0.47 15.56
CA GLY A 132 8.13 -1.45 15.71
C GLY A 132 8.85 -1.42 17.05
N ARG A 133 8.50 -0.47 17.94
CA ARG A 133 9.07 -0.34 19.32
C ARG A 133 10.58 -0.11 19.38
N ASN A 134 11.19 0.44 18.34
CA ASN A 134 12.62 0.78 18.27
C ASN A 134 13.56 -0.44 18.42
N PHE A 135 13.23 -1.53 17.74
CA PHE A 135 14.09 -2.72 17.63
C PHE A 135 14.74 -2.78 16.25
N ASN A 136 15.98 -3.31 16.15
CA ASN A 136 16.68 -3.46 14.87
C ASN A 136 16.17 -4.63 14.02
N HIS A 137 15.01 -5.15 14.31
CA HIS A 137 14.36 -6.18 13.50
C HIS A 137 14.04 -5.62 12.11
N GLU A 138 13.97 -6.48 11.12
CA GLU A 138 13.71 -6.10 9.74
C GLU A 138 12.39 -6.68 9.26
N LEU A 139 11.54 -5.82 8.68
CA LEU A 139 10.23 -6.19 8.16
C LEU A 139 10.31 -6.48 6.67
N PHE A 140 9.64 -7.56 6.26
CA PHE A 140 9.47 -7.97 4.86
C PHE A 140 7.99 -8.15 4.55
N VAL A 141 7.58 -7.76 3.35
CA VAL A 141 6.31 -8.20 2.77
C VAL A 141 6.55 -9.44 1.92
N LEU A 142 5.65 -10.41 2.06
CA LEU A 142 5.65 -11.67 1.31
C LEU A 142 4.54 -11.60 0.28
N ILE A 143 4.88 -11.79 -0.98
CA ILE A 143 3.91 -11.78 -2.08
C ILE A 143 4.06 -13.01 -2.97
N GLU A 144 3.02 -13.30 -3.70
CA GLU A 144 2.97 -14.27 -4.77
C GLU A 144 2.63 -13.56 -6.07
N ASP A 145 3.37 -13.85 -7.14
CA ASP A 145 3.14 -13.25 -8.45
C ASP A 145 1.99 -13.93 -9.20
N PHE A 146 1.67 -13.44 -10.39
CA PHE A 146 0.62 -13.98 -11.26
C PHE A 146 0.77 -15.49 -11.57
N TYR A 147 2.00 -16.02 -11.58
CA TYR A 147 2.30 -17.42 -11.83
C TYR A 147 2.52 -18.26 -10.56
N GLY A 148 2.27 -17.71 -9.38
CA GLY A 148 2.42 -18.41 -8.11
C GLY A 148 3.86 -18.47 -7.60
N ARG A 149 4.76 -17.60 -8.06
CA ARG A 149 6.13 -17.50 -7.53
C ARG A 149 6.16 -16.58 -6.32
N TYR A 150 6.86 -17.00 -5.28
CA TYR A 150 6.99 -16.27 -4.04
C TYR A 150 8.16 -15.29 -4.06
N TYR A 151 7.91 -14.10 -3.56
CA TYR A 151 8.91 -13.04 -3.39
C TYR A 151 8.83 -12.45 -2.00
N GLU A 152 9.97 -11.94 -1.54
CA GLU A 152 10.12 -11.25 -0.27
C GLU A 152 10.80 -9.91 -0.52
N PHE A 153 10.15 -8.84 -0.10
CA PHE A 153 10.70 -7.49 -0.23
C PHE A 153 10.90 -6.86 1.12
N SER A 154 12.13 -6.38 1.39
CA SER A 154 12.44 -5.67 2.61
C SER A 154 11.74 -4.31 2.61
N MET A 155 10.97 -4.06 3.66
CA MET A 155 10.36 -2.76 3.94
C MET A 155 11.28 -1.89 4.81
N GLY A 156 12.33 -2.48 5.41
CA GLY A 156 13.31 -1.81 6.23
C GLY A 156 13.30 -2.23 7.70
N LYS A 157 14.09 -1.50 8.51
CA LYS A 157 14.25 -1.79 9.93
C LYS A 157 13.20 -1.11 10.80
N LEU A 158 12.85 -1.76 11.91
CA LEU A 158 11.86 -1.33 12.89
C LEU A 158 12.46 -0.44 14.01
N ASN A 159 13.61 0.17 13.75
CA ASN A 159 14.38 0.96 14.71
C ASN A 159 13.89 2.41 14.86
N PHE A 160 12.59 2.57 14.98
CA PHE A 160 11.93 3.86 15.20
C PHE A 160 10.92 3.79 16.33
N ILE A 161 10.58 4.95 16.89
CA ILE A 161 9.61 5.09 17.99
C ILE A 161 8.27 5.56 17.41
N GLY A 162 7.19 4.94 17.90
CA GLY A 162 5.82 5.26 17.47
C GLY A 162 5.43 4.56 16.16
N TRP A 163 4.44 5.13 15.49
CA TRP A 163 3.92 4.64 14.23
C TRP A 163 4.66 5.25 13.05
N GLN A 164 5.03 4.41 12.10
CA GLN A 164 5.61 4.83 10.82
C GLN A 164 4.97 4.05 9.69
N ARG A 165 4.65 4.73 8.59
CA ARG A 165 4.26 4.09 7.33
C ARG A 165 5.53 3.59 6.65
N MET A 166 5.64 2.28 6.50
CA MET A 166 6.73 1.63 5.78
C MET A 166 6.24 1.28 4.37
N THR A 167 7.04 1.59 3.38
CA THR A 167 6.66 1.41 1.96
C THR A 167 7.77 0.71 1.21
N VAL A 168 7.39 -0.20 0.33
CA VAL A 168 8.31 -0.88 -0.58
C VAL A 168 7.79 -0.83 -2.01
N ALA A 169 8.69 -0.61 -2.96
CA ALA A 169 8.37 -0.69 -4.39
C ALA A 169 8.40 -2.14 -4.87
N ILE A 170 7.46 -2.50 -5.73
CA ILE A 170 7.41 -3.79 -6.39
C ILE A 170 8.06 -3.65 -7.78
N PRO A 171 9.24 -4.25 -8.00
CA PRO A 171 9.92 -4.14 -9.28
C PRO A 171 9.13 -4.88 -10.37
N PRO A 172 8.71 -4.21 -11.44
CA PRO A 172 8.02 -4.86 -12.55
C PRO A 172 8.96 -5.84 -13.25
N ALA A 173 8.39 -6.93 -13.79
CA ALA A 173 9.13 -7.79 -14.67
C ALA A 173 9.44 -7.05 -15.97
N PRO A 174 10.69 -7.03 -16.46
CA PRO A 174 11.01 -6.55 -17.80
C PRO A 174 10.34 -7.45 -18.85
N GLU A 175 10.35 -7.01 -20.11
CA GLU A 175 9.74 -7.74 -21.21
C GLU A 175 10.27 -9.17 -21.41
N ASP A 176 11.49 -9.44 -20.90
CA ASP A 176 12.10 -10.78 -20.94
C ASP A 176 11.44 -11.79 -19.96
N GLY A 177 10.64 -11.31 -19.00
CA GLY A 177 9.92 -12.12 -18.03
C GLY A 177 10.82 -12.93 -17.06
N ILE A 178 12.11 -12.62 -16.98
CA ILE A 178 13.07 -13.39 -16.19
C ILE A 178 13.31 -12.74 -14.83
N SER A 179 13.35 -11.42 -14.78
CA SER A 179 13.59 -10.66 -13.55
C SER A 179 12.37 -9.84 -13.16
N GLY A 180 12.23 -9.55 -11.85
CA GLY A 180 11.09 -8.81 -11.32
C GLY A 180 9.84 -9.65 -11.11
N VAL A 181 8.75 -8.98 -10.73
CA VAL A 181 7.46 -9.59 -10.39
C VAL A 181 6.53 -9.56 -11.59
N ILE A 182 6.07 -10.72 -12.02
CA ILE A 182 5.12 -10.83 -13.13
C ILE A 182 3.71 -10.65 -12.56
N GLN A 183 3.02 -9.61 -13.02
CA GLN A 183 1.70 -9.23 -12.51
C GLN A 183 0.56 -9.50 -13.48
N GLY A 184 0.84 -10.12 -14.63
CA GLY A 184 -0.15 -10.47 -15.62
C GLY A 184 0.46 -11.19 -16.80
N SER A 185 -0.37 -11.67 -17.71
CA SER A 185 0.05 -12.31 -18.94
C SER A 185 -0.74 -11.79 -20.13
N ARG A 186 -0.06 -11.50 -21.24
CA ARG A 186 -0.70 -11.10 -22.50
C ARG A 186 -1.55 -12.21 -23.13
N HIS A 187 -1.30 -13.46 -22.74
CA HIS A 187 -1.93 -14.65 -23.35
C HIS A 187 -3.00 -15.30 -22.46
N HIS A 188 -3.17 -14.82 -21.22
CA HIS A 188 -4.18 -15.34 -20.31
C HIS A 188 -5.15 -14.23 -19.93
N HIS A 189 -6.42 -14.46 -20.19
CA HIS A 189 -7.54 -13.61 -19.76
C HIS A 189 -7.80 -13.84 -18.26
N GLY A 190 -6.87 -13.39 -17.42
CA GLY A 190 -6.99 -13.40 -15.96
C GLY A 190 -6.90 -11.98 -15.43
N ASN A 191 -7.34 -11.75 -14.21
CA ASN A 191 -7.13 -10.48 -13.54
C ASN A 191 -5.63 -10.27 -13.35
N PHE A 192 -5.15 -9.06 -13.65
CA PHE A 192 -3.77 -8.70 -13.36
C PHE A 192 -3.61 -8.51 -11.85
N GLY A 193 -2.42 -8.77 -11.36
CA GLY A 193 -2.11 -8.46 -9.99
C GLY A 193 -1.15 -9.42 -9.31
N ILE A 194 -0.95 -9.14 -8.05
CA ILE A 194 -0.17 -9.95 -7.11
C ILE A 194 -1.05 -10.35 -5.93
N THR A 195 -0.55 -11.26 -5.11
CA THR A 195 -1.26 -11.70 -3.92
C THR A 195 -0.39 -11.50 -2.68
N ILE A 196 -0.92 -10.84 -1.65
CA ILE A 196 -0.27 -10.74 -0.35
C ILE A 196 -0.39 -12.06 0.39
N VAL A 197 0.75 -12.64 0.76
CA VAL A 197 0.85 -13.89 1.52
C VAL A 197 1.09 -13.63 3.00
N GLY A 198 1.71 -12.50 3.33
CA GLY A 198 1.94 -12.11 4.73
C GLY A 198 3.05 -11.09 4.91
N LEU A 199 3.38 -10.89 6.18
CA LEU A 199 4.47 -10.03 6.65
C LEU A 199 5.43 -10.90 7.46
N ARG A 200 6.72 -10.81 7.20
CA ARG A 200 7.75 -11.53 7.94
C ARG A 200 8.68 -10.54 8.64
N VAL A 201 9.01 -10.85 9.86
CA VAL A 201 9.99 -10.10 10.64
C VAL A 201 11.21 -10.98 10.88
N ASN A 202 12.37 -10.54 10.40
CA ASN A 202 13.67 -11.10 10.74
C ASN A 202 14.16 -10.43 12.01
N VAL A 203 14.43 -11.24 13.03
CA VAL A 203 14.78 -10.78 14.36
C VAL A 203 16.28 -10.55 14.48
N ASP A 204 16.69 -9.39 14.99
CA ASP A 204 18.08 -9.16 15.36
C ASP A 204 18.47 -10.10 16.51
N PRO A 205 19.52 -10.94 16.36
CA PRO A 205 19.91 -11.91 17.39
C PRO A 205 20.28 -11.30 18.72
N MET A 206 20.76 -10.06 18.74
CA MET A 206 21.12 -9.36 19.98
C MET A 206 19.89 -8.92 20.79
N GLU A 207 18.76 -8.75 20.11
CA GLU A 207 17.50 -8.29 20.68
C GLU A 207 16.47 -9.42 20.84
N ALA A 208 16.79 -10.65 20.37
CA ALA A 208 15.95 -11.85 20.49
C ALA A 208 15.90 -12.35 21.94
N ARG A 209 15.21 -11.61 22.84
CA ARG A 209 15.06 -11.97 24.26
C ARG A 209 13.78 -11.41 24.86
N GLY A 210 13.20 -12.17 25.79
CA GLY A 210 11.96 -11.75 26.48
C GLY A 210 10.78 -11.65 25.52
N SER A 211 9.92 -10.67 25.76
CA SER A 211 8.73 -10.44 24.95
C SER A 211 8.94 -9.23 24.03
N TYR A 212 8.61 -9.39 22.77
CA TYR A 212 8.55 -8.33 21.78
C TYR A 212 7.12 -8.09 21.33
N TYR A 213 6.76 -6.84 21.06
CA TYR A 213 5.43 -6.44 20.64
C TYR A 213 5.53 -5.59 19.38
N ILE A 214 4.77 -5.95 18.35
CA ILE A 214 4.67 -5.20 17.10
C ILE A 214 3.19 -4.98 16.77
N TYR A 215 2.88 -3.83 16.20
CA TYR A 215 1.51 -3.50 15.78
C TYR A 215 1.50 -3.08 14.33
N PHE A 216 0.43 -3.48 13.63
CA PHE A 216 0.20 -3.17 12.23
C PHE A 216 -1.16 -2.54 12.07
N ASP A 217 -1.26 -1.65 11.11
CA ASP A 217 -2.51 -1.04 10.67
C ASP A 217 -2.41 -0.67 9.20
N ASP A 218 -3.55 -0.68 8.51
CA ASP A 218 -3.78 -0.05 7.23
C ASP A 218 -2.77 -0.46 6.15
N LEU A 219 -2.86 -1.71 5.71
CA LEU A 219 -2.11 -2.25 4.59
C LEU A 219 -2.71 -1.73 3.28
N ARG A 220 -1.91 -1.02 2.49
CA ARG A 220 -2.32 -0.40 1.23
C ARG A 220 -1.40 -0.78 0.08
N ALA A 221 -1.92 -0.62 -1.12
CA ALA A 221 -1.15 -0.71 -2.34
C ALA A 221 -1.44 0.49 -3.26
N GLU A 222 -0.42 0.96 -3.97
CA GLU A 222 -0.61 1.81 -5.15
C GLU A 222 -0.58 0.90 -6.36
N THR A 223 -1.68 0.86 -7.10
CA THR A 223 -1.85 -0.04 -8.24
C THR A 223 -2.34 0.73 -9.47
N ASP A 224 -1.93 0.28 -10.65
CA ASP A 224 -2.39 0.80 -11.92
C ASP A 224 -3.55 -0.08 -12.40
N LEU A 225 -4.75 0.49 -12.37
CA LEU A 225 -6.00 -0.16 -12.73
C LEU A 225 -6.40 0.08 -14.19
N PHE A 226 -5.58 0.75 -15.00
CA PHE A 226 -5.94 1.14 -16.38
C PHE A 226 -6.38 -0.08 -17.20
N THR A 227 -5.63 -1.15 -17.17
CA THR A 227 -5.92 -2.36 -17.98
C THR A 227 -7.20 -3.05 -17.50
N GLU A 228 -7.49 -3.05 -16.19
CA GLU A 228 -8.70 -3.64 -15.63
C GLU A 228 -9.96 -2.82 -15.97
N HIS A 229 -9.89 -1.50 -15.86
CA HIS A 229 -11.03 -0.60 -16.14
C HIS A 229 -11.32 -0.39 -17.62
N HIS A 230 -10.32 -0.56 -18.48
CA HIS A 230 -10.48 -0.38 -19.94
C HIS A 230 -10.55 -1.72 -20.68
N ARG A 231 -10.78 -2.80 -19.96
CA ARG A 231 -11.03 -4.10 -20.55
C ARG A 231 -12.39 -4.09 -21.23
N ASP A 232 -12.41 -4.39 -22.53
CA ASP A 232 -13.65 -4.51 -23.29
C ASP A 232 -14.39 -5.78 -22.82
N ALA A 233 -15.58 -5.61 -22.24
CA ALA A 233 -16.40 -6.72 -21.78
C ALA A 233 -16.96 -7.56 -22.94
N ASP A 234 -17.02 -6.96 -24.14
CA ASP A 234 -17.49 -7.59 -25.36
C ASP A 234 -16.35 -8.15 -26.24
N ASP A 235 -15.10 -8.06 -25.74
CA ASP A 235 -13.98 -8.64 -26.47
C ASP A 235 -14.14 -10.16 -26.58
N MET A 236 -14.10 -10.64 -27.82
CA MET A 236 -14.28 -12.05 -28.10
C MET A 236 -13.13 -12.85 -27.54
N ALA A 237 -13.42 -13.87 -26.74
CA ALA A 237 -12.43 -14.84 -26.35
C ALA A 237 -12.02 -15.67 -27.57
N ASP A 238 -10.82 -15.44 -28.07
CA ASP A 238 -10.23 -16.19 -29.17
C ASP A 238 -9.89 -17.62 -28.70
N GLY A 239 -10.85 -18.50 -28.78
CA GLY A 239 -10.71 -19.92 -28.42
C GLY A 239 -10.28 -20.80 -29.60
N TRP A 240 -9.17 -20.44 -30.29
CA TRP A 240 -8.62 -21.20 -31.41
C TRP A 240 -7.68 -22.32 -30.96
#